data_22952348345eb1baf64b011474329487
#
_entry.id   22952348345eb1baf64b011474329487
#
_cell.length_a   1.000
_cell.length_b   1.000
_cell.length_c   1.000
_cell.angle_alpha   90.00
_cell.angle_beta   90.00
_cell.angle_gamma   90.00
#
_symmetry.space_group_name_H-M   'P 1'
#
loop_
_entity.id
_entity.type
_entity.pdbx_description
1 polymer ?
#
loop_
_entity_poly.entity_id
_entity_poly.type
_entity_poly.pdbx_seq_one_letter_code
_entity_poly.pdbx_strand_id
1 'polypeptide(L)'
;MLKAKKLVLFIFVIILLVLAPACSSQEAPEEIVIGASIPISGVLSAFGSYEEWGYQTAVDEINEEGGIFLEEFDARVPVRLVLYDDESSPEKVAENTERLILQDEVDALLGSATPPLVISGAVIAERENVPMVTGIAPIRAFLGANEEGWNWVWDIFFDELEMTEQQFLTMDQVESNRKVALFTDNEQDGIVMGGLWEEKAPQFGYEIVYHADFPVGTTEYGDLIRRAQEAEAEIIIAQMITPDALALWNQMQALDYQPKAAFFEKGGEPVAWWEVLGDTAQGTMVAGYWHPNLDYPGAQELRDRFEADTGQLYSQHIADTYTSAQVLIDAIGRAGSLDKEAINSAIGETDETYVVGPVKFTEGVNQRASALPIFMLQWQDGDLEIVYPPELSTSEFIYPIP
;
A
#
# COMPACT_ATOMS: atom_id res chain seq x y z
N MET A 1 -75.66 -3.49 35.29
CA MET A 1 -74.78 -2.58 34.54
C MET A 1 -73.32 -2.48 35.05
N LEU A 2 -73.08 -2.72 36.36
CA LEU A 2 -71.72 -2.59 36.95
C LEU A 2 -70.75 -3.76 36.55
N LYS A 3 -71.23 -4.96 36.29
CA LYS A 3 -70.38 -6.11 35.96
C LYS A 3 -69.85 -6.05 34.54
N ALA A 4 -70.52 -5.43 33.60
CA ALA A 4 -70.07 -5.25 32.23
C ALA A 4 -68.91 -4.20 32.09
N LYS A 5 -68.93 -3.14 32.89
CA LYS A 5 -67.90 -2.10 32.91
C LYS A 5 -66.56 -2.61 33.46
N LYS A 6 -66.58 -3.56 34.43
CA LYS A 6 -65.28 -4.14 34.94
C LYS A 6 -64.65 -5.14 33.96
N LEU A 7 -65.45 -5.82 33.19
CA LEU A 7 -64.96 -6.75 32.23
C LEU A 7 -64.30 -6.03 31.01
N VAL A 8 -64.90 -4.94 30.53
CA VAL A 8 -64.34 -4.12 29.46
C VAL A 8 -63.02 -3.42 29.91
N LEU A 9 -62.91 -2.99 31.16
CA LEU A 9 -61.68 -2.39 31.67
C LEU A 9 -60.56 -3.42 31.81
N PHE A 10 -60.85 -4.69 32.11
CA PHE A 10 -59.84 -5.75 32.22
C PHE A 10 -59.34 -6.21 30.86
N ILE A 11 -60.19 -6.24 29.81
CA ILE A 11 -59.81 -6.55 28.43
C ILE A 11 -58.93 -5.41 27.85
N PHE A 12 -59.18 -4.12 28.18
CA PHE A 12 -58.38 -2.99 27.72
C PHE A 12 -56.99 -2.95 28.37
N VAL A 13 -56.85 -3.38 29.63
CA VAL A 13 -55.55 -3.48 30.30
C VAL A 13 -54.72 -4.65 29.78
N ILE A 14 -55.38 -5.78 29.41
CA ILE A 14 -54.66 -6.93 28.79
C ILE A 14 -54.23 -6.62 27.36
N ILE A 15 -54.97 -5.83 26.60
CA ILE A 15 -54.57 -5.42 25.21
C ILE A 15 -53.45 -4.36 25.24
N LEU A 16 -53.32 -3.54 26.30
CA LEU A 16 -52.22 -2.58 26.43
C LEU A 16 -50.88 -3.22 26.85
N LEU A 17 -50.90 -4.46 27.38
CA LEU A 17 -49.68 -5.20 27.75
C LEU A 17 -49.08 -6.04 26.62
N VAL A 18 -49.73 -6.13 25.46
CA VAL A 18 -49.27 -6.93 24.30
C VAL A 18 -48.62 -6.05 23.20
N LEU A 19 -48.63 -4.70 23.38
CA LEU A 19 -47.95 -3.74 22.49
C LEU A 19 -46.67 -3.18 23.12
N ALA A 20 -45.91 -3.98 23.87
CA ALA A 20 -44.49 -3.74 23.95
C ALA A 20 -43.90 -3.98 22.56
N PRO A 21 -43.23 -3.01 21.91
CA PRO A 21 -42.45 -3.34 20.73
C PRO A 21 -41.47 -4.42 21.20
N ALA A 22 -41.58 -5.61 20.64
CA ALA A 22 -40.45 -6.52 20.62
C ALA A 22 -39.38 -5.76 19.83
N CYS A 23 -38.44 -5.09 20.52
CA CYS A 23 -37.13 -4.86 19.97
C CYS A 23 -36.63 -6.27 19.70
N SER A 24 -36.79 -6.75 18.46
CA SER A 24 -35.95 -7.83 17.96
C SER A 24 -34.54 -7.22 17.92
N SER A 25 -33.76 -7.42 18.99
CA SER A 25 -32.33 -7.29 18.85
C SER A 25 -31.97 -8.24 17.69
N GLN A 26 -31.55 -7.66 16.58
CA GLN A 26 -30.99 -8.45 15.49
C GLN A 26 -29.82 -9.22 16.10
N GLU A 27 -29.78 -10.52 15.86
CA GLU A 27 -28.69 -11.35 16.39
C GLU A 27 -27.40 -10.92 15.72
N ALA A 28 -26.33 -10.72 16.48
CA ALA A 28 -25.04 -10.35 15.93
C ALA A 28 -24.56 -11.46 14.96
N PRO A 29 -23.89 -11.11 13.86
CA PRO A 29 -23.27 -12.11 13.00
C PRO A 29 -22.20 -12.92 13.78
N GLU A 30 -21.92 -14.14 13.32
CA GLU A 30 -20.92 -14.99 13.96
C GLU A 30 -19.50 -14.43 13.75
N GLU A 31 -19.25 -13.77 12.62
CA GLU A 31 -17.97 -13.20 12.23
C GLU A 31 -18.15 -12.03 11.24
N ILE A 32 -17.17 -11.13 11.19
CA ILE A 32 -17.00 -10.13 10.13
C ILE A 32 -16.00 -10.71 9.15
N VAL A 33 -16.32 -10.71 7.85
CA VAL A 33 -15.47 -11.33 6.83
C VAL A 33 -14.76 -10.26 6.02
N ILE A 34 -13.43 -10.19 6.11
CA ILE A 34 -12.58 -9.34 5.27
C ILE A 34 -11.86 -10.22 4.26
N GLY A 35 -11.89 -9.84 3.00
CA GLY A 35 -11.26 -10.58 1.92
C GLY A 35 -10.10 -9.84 1.26
N ALA A 36 -9.09 -10.56 0.80
CA ALA A 36 -8.04 -10.02 -0.07
C ALA A 36 -7.58 -11.07 -1.10
N SER A 37 -7.20 -10.57 -2.28
CA SER A 37 -6.44 -11.33 -3.27
C SER A 37 -5.05 -10.74 -3.30
N ILE A 38 -4.03 -11.52 -3.00
CA ILE A 38 -2.65 -11.05 -2.83
C ILE A 38 -1.67 -11.96 -3.59
N PRO A 39 -0.48 -11.48 -4.01
CA PRO A 39 0.49 -12.27 -4.78
C PRO A 39 1.31 -13.20 -3.86
N ILE A 40 0.68 -14.24 -3.28
CA ILE A 40 1.37 -15.24 -2.46
C ILE A 40 2.45 -15.94 -3.27
N SER A 41 2.21 -16.12 -4.58
CA SER A 41 3.17 -16.69 -5.52
C SER A 41 3.40 -15.80 -6.74
N GLY A 42 4.38 -16.17 -7.59
CA GLY A 42 4.74 -15.43 -8.77
C GLY A 42 5.83 -14.37 -8.52
N VAL A 43 5.99 -13.45 -9.48
CA VAL A 43 7.11 -12.48 -9.50
C VAL A 43 7.01 -11.39 -8.43
N LEU A 44 5.83 -11.19 -7.86
CA LEU A 44 5.55 -10.21 -6.80
C LEU A 44 5.40 -10.85 -5.41
N SER A 45 5.78 -12.11 -5.24
CA SER A 45 5.59 -12.85 -3.98
C SER A 45 6.29 -12.23 -2.77
N ALA A 46 7.33 -11.43 -2.97
CA ALA A 46 7.95 -10.66 -1.90
C ALA A 46 6.95 -9.66 -1.28
N PHE A 47 6.19 -8.93 -2.11
CA PHE A 47 5.13 -8.03 -1.66
C PHE A 47 3.99 -8.81 -0.98
N GLY A 48 3.56 -9.93 -1.59
CA GLY A 48 2.52 -10.78 -1.02
C GLY A 48 2.83 -11.29 0.38
N SER A 49 4.10 -11.54 0.71
CA SER A 49 4.50 -11.94 2.06
C SER A 49 4.32 -10.83 3.09
N TYR A 50 4.53 -9.57 2.71
CA TYR A 50 4.29 -8.40 3.58
C TYR A 50 2.79 -8.16 3.77
N GLU A 51 2.00 -8.32 2.71
CA GLU A 51 0.53 -8.22 2.77
C GLU A 51 -0.08 -9.30 3.65
N GLU A 52 0.30 -10.56 3.44
CA GLU A 52 -0.19 -11.68 4.26
C GLU A 52 0.11 -11.44 5.75
N TRP A 53 1.36 -11.08 6.07
CA TRP A 53 1.74 -10.83 7.45
C TRP A 53 1.05 -9.59 8.04
N GLY A 54 1.02 -8.48 7.32
CA GLY A 54 0.44 -7.22 7.79
C GLY A 54 -1.07 -7.33 8.03
N TYR A 55 -1.80 -7.90 7.08
CA TYR A 55 -3.25 -8.09 7.20
C TYR A 55 -3.60 -9.07 8.31
N GLN A 56 -2.90 -10.21 8.39
CA GLN A 56 -3.16 -11.20 9.42
C GLN A 56 -2.82 -10.66 10.82
N THR A 57 -1.72 -9.92 10.95
CA THR A 57 -1.31 -9.30 12.22
C THR A 57 -2.36 -8.34 12.77
N ALA A 58 -2.89 -7.44 11.93
CA ALA A 58 -3.94 -6.50 12.36
C ALA A 58 -5.24 -7.22 12.74
N VAL A 59 -5.60 -8.29 12.00
CA VAL A 59 -6.78 -9.10 12.31
C VAL A 59 -6.60 -9.90 13.61
N ASP A 60 -5.43 -10.46 13.84
CA ASP A 60 -5.14 -11.21 15.07
C ASP A 60 -5.22 -10.30 16.30
N GLU A 61 -4.67 -9.09 16.23
CA GLU A 61 -4.70 -8.13 17.33
C GLU A 61 -6.13 -7.71 17.70
N ILE A 62 -6.97 -7.35 16.73
CA ILE A 62 -8.37 -7.00 17.04
C ILE A 62 -9.14 -8.21 17.59
N ASN A 63 -8.83 -9.42 17.14
CA ASN A 63 -9.44 -10.63 17.67
C ASN A 63 -8.98 -10.97 19.11
N GLU A 64 -7.73 -10.67 19.46
CA GLU A 64 -7.25 -10.76 20.86
C GLU A 64 -8.00 -9.80 21.78
N GLU A 65 -8.46 -8.66 21.28
CA GLU A 65 -9.34 -7.73 21.98
C GLU A 65 -10.81 -8.16 22.02
N GLY A 66 -11.16 -9.29 21.40
CA GLY A 66 -12.50 -9.87 21.31
C GLY A 66 -13.29 -9.47 20.06
N GLY A 67 -12.63 -8.93 19.03
CA GLY A 67 -13.24 -8.52 17.76
C GLY A 67 -13.69 -7.07 17.73
N ILE A 68 -14.30 -6.65 16.62
CA ILE A 68 -14.80 -5.29 16.39
C ILE A 68 -16.14 -5.10 17.14
N PHE A 69 -16.28 -4.01 17.87
CA PHE A 69 -17.57 -3.66 18.51
C PHE A 69 -18.52 -3.06 17.46
N LEU A 70 -19.68 -3.69 17.28
CA LEU A 70 -20.73 -3.21 16.40
C LEU A 70 -21.91 -2.65 17.25
N GLU A 71 -22.13 -1.35 17.16
CA GLU A 71 -23.18 -0.65 17.94
C GLU A 71 -24.59 -1.19 17.61
N GLU A 72 -24.82 -1.55 16.34
CA GLU A 72 -26.10 -2.12 15.88
C GLU A 72 -26.51 -3.36 16.66
N PHE A 73 -25.53 -4.18 17.09
CA PHE A 73 -25.77 -5.44 17.80
C PHE A 73 -25.45 -5.37 19.30
N ASP A 74 -24.85 -4.26 19.78
CA ASP A 74 -24.28 -4.13 21.12
C ASP A 74 -23.34 -5.30 21.48
N ALA A 75 -22.50 -5.69 20.54
CA ALA A 75 -21.64 -6.88 20.62
C ALA A 75 -20.29 -6.69 19.94
N ARG A 76 -19.26 -7.38 20.47
CA ARG A 76 -18.01 -7.57 19.75
C ARG A 76 -18.12 -8.81 18.86
N VAL A 77 -17.69 -8.67 17.61
CA VAL A 77 -17.75 -9.70 16.59
C VAL A 77 -16.33 -9.96 16.07
N PRO A 78 -15.86 -11.22 16.10
CA PRO A 78 -14.53 -11.56 15.61
C PRO A 78 -14.42 -11.34 14.09
N VAL A 79 -13.20 -11.06 13.64
CA VAL A 79 -12.88 -10.88 12.21
C VAL A 79 -12.28 -12.16 11.65
N ARG A 80 -12.76 -12.59 10.50
CA ARG A 80 -12.13 -13.64 9.70
C ARG A 80 -11.53 -13.05 8.42
N LEU A 81 -10.24 -13.27 8.22
CA LEU A 81 -9.53 -12.92 6.99
C LEU A 81 -9.59 -14.08 5.99
N VAL A 82 -9.94 -13.76 4.74
CA VAL A 82 -9.95 -14.72 3.61
C VAL A 82 -8.93 -14.25 2.58
N LEU A 83 -7.88 -15.01 2.38
CA LEU A 83 -6.81 -14.70 1.42
C LEU A 83 -6.83 -15.67 0.24
N TYR A 84 -6.70 -15.14 -0.98
CA TYR A 84 -6.50 -15.91 -2.21
C TYR A 84 -5.20 -15.50 -2.89
N ASP A 85 -4.49 -16.50 -3.42
CA ASP A 85 -3.30 -16.28 -4.25
C ASP A 85 -3.72 -15.81 -5.64
N ASP A 86 -3.22 -14.65 -6.06
CA ASP A 86 -3.42 -14.11 -7.41
C ASP A 86 -2.33 -14.52 -8.40
N GLU A 87 -1.31 -15.24 -7.94
CA GLU A 87 -0.19 -15.69 -8.76
C GLU A 87 0.53 -14.53 -9.50
N SER A 88 0.46 -13.29 -8.94
CA SER A 88 0.93 -12.04 -9.56
C SER A 88 0.23 -11.72 -10.90
N SER A 89 -1.05 -12.12 -11.05
CA SER A 89 -1.83 -11.94 -12.28
C SER A 89 -3.04 -11.03 -12.05
N PRO A 90 -3.16 -9.92 -12.81
CA PRO A 90 -4.32 -9.02 -12.75
C PRO A 90 -5.65 -9.74 -13.02
N GLU A 91 -5.67 -10.71 -13.93
CA GLU A 91 -6.85 -11.52 -14.24
C GLU A 91 -7.28 -12.37 -13.04
N LYS A 92 -6.30 -12.93 -12.31
CA LYS A 92 -6.56 -13.71 -11.10
C LYS A 92 -7.08 -12.84 -9.97
N VAL A 93 -6.55 -11.64 -9.79
CA VAL A 93 -7.09 -10.67 -8.81
C VAL A 93 -8.56 -10.41 -9.08
N ALA A 94 -8.93 -10.12 -10.34
CA ALA A 94 -10.32 -9.87 -10.70
C ALA A 94 -11.23 -11.10 -10.42
N GLU A 95 -10.79 -12.30 -10.79
CA GLU A 95 -11.51 -13.55 -10.51
C GLU A 95 -11.67 -13.81 -9.00
N ASN A 96 -10.60 -13.64 -8.24
CA ASN A 96 -10.58 -13.85 -6.80
C ASN A 96 -11.45 -12.81 -6.06
N THR A 97 -11.37 -11.54 -6.46
CA THR A 97 -12.18 -10.46 -5.87
C THR A 97 -13.68 -10.71 -6.14
N GLU A 98 -14.05 -11.12 -7.36
CA GLU A 98 -15.43 -11.49 -7.65
C GLU A 98 -15.90 -12.69 -6.82
N ARG A 99 -15.03 -13.69 -6.61
CA ARG A 99 -15.30 -14.84 -5.74
C ARG A 99 -15.47 -14.43 -4.28
N LEU A 100 -14.59 -13.60 -3.73
CA LEU A 100 -14.69 -13.08 -2.36
C LEU A 100 -16.04 -12.40 -2.12
N ILE A 101 -16.49 -11.59 -3.09
CA ILE A 101 -17.75 -10.85 -2.99
C ILE A 101 -18.98 -11.76 -3.14
N LEU A 102 -18.99 -12.63 -4.17
CA LEU A 102 -20.20 -13.34 -4.57
C LEU A 102 -20.35 -14.73 -3.94
N GLN A 103 -19.26 -15.34 -3.47
CA GLN A 103 -19.28 -16.70 -2.91
C GLN A 103 -18.94 -16.72 -1.43
N ASP A 104 -17.92 -15.93 -1.02
CA ASP A 104 -17.52 -15.84 0.38
C ASP A 104 -18.26 -14.72 1.14
N GLU A 105 -19.05 -13.91 0.42
CA GLU A 105 -19.95 -12.86 0.93
C GLU A 105 -19.22 -11.88 1.88
N VAL A 106 -17.99 -11.43 1.50
CA VAL A 106 -17.18 -10.54 2.34
C VAL A 106 -17.88 -9.20 2.61
N ASP A 107 -17.70 -8.69 3.82
CA ASP A 107 -18.21 -7.38 4.25
C ASP A 107 -17.37 -6.23 3.68
N ALA A 108 -16.05 -6.45 3.54
CA ALA A 108 -15.10 -5.48 3.02
C ALA A 108 -13.87 -6.17 2.42
N LEU A 109 -13.05 -5.39 1.70
CA LEU A 109 -11.87 -5.87 0.98
C LEU A 109 -10.61 -5.11 1.38
N LEU A 110 -9.48 -5.81 1.33
CA LEU A 110 -8.14 -5.26 1.29
C LEU A 110 -7.53 -5.44 -0.10
N GLY A 111 -6.62 -4.54 -0.48
CA GLY A 111 -5.99 -4.53 -1.80
C GLY A 111 -4.92 -5.58 -2.00
N SER A 112 -4.41 -5.66 -3.22
CA SER A 112 -3.22 -6.40 -3.61
C SER A 112 -2.03 -5.44 -3.82
N ALA A 113 -0.91 -5.95 -4.30
CA ALA A 113 0.33 -5.20 -4.53
C ALA A 113 0.42 -4.66 -5.96
N THR A 114 1.01 -3.49 -6.11
CA THR A 114 1.29 -2.79 -7.37
C THR A 114 0.04 -2.36 -8.17
N PRO A 115 0.11 -1.27 -8.96
CA PRO A 115 -1.06 -0.73 -9.63
C PRO A 115 -1.84 -1.73 -10.49
N PRO A 116 -1.21 -2.61 -11.30
CA PRO A 116 -1.97 -3.55 -12.12
C PRO A 116 -2.86 -4.49 -11.33
N LEU A 117 -2.36 -4.98 -10.17
CA LEU A 117 -3.12 -5.88 -9.32
C LEU A 117 -4.18 -5.12 -8.52
N VAL A 118 -3.79 -4.02 -7.86
CA VAL A 118 -4.71 -3.16 -7.10
C VAL A 118 -5.89 -2.71 -7.97
N ILE A 119 -5.61 -2.17 -9.16
CA ILE A 119 -6.64 -1.65 -10.07
C ILE A 119 -7.60 -2.76 -10.52
N SER A 120 -7.09 -3.97 -10.78
CA SER A 120 -7.94 -5.10 -11.16
C SER A 120 -8.94 -5.47 -10.08
N GLY A 121 -8.54 -5.49 -8.81
CA GLY A 121 -9.44 -5.69 -7.67
C GLY A 121 -10.37 -4.50 -7.45
N ALA A 122 -9.83 -3.29 -7.54
CA ALA A 122 -10.57 -2.04 -7.37
C ALA A 122 -11.76 -1.91 -8.34
N VAL A 123 -11.57 -2.26 -9.62
CA VAL A 123 -12.65 -2.25 -10.62
C VAL A 123 -13.80 -3.18 -10.22
N ILE A 124 -13.51 -4.35 -9.65
CA ILE A 124 -14.53 -5.28 -9.18
C ILE A 124 -15.22 -4.74 -7.92
N ALA A 125 -14.46 -4.25 -6.94
CA ALA A 125 -14.99 -3.66 -5.71
C ALA A 125 -15.92 -2.47 -6.01
N GLU A 126 -15.51 -1.57 -6.93
CA GLU A 126 -16.30 -0.43 -7.40
C GLU A 126 -17.62 -0.89 -8.06
N ARG A 127 -17.54 -1.86 -8.97
CA ARG A 127 -18.71 -2.41 -9.66
C ARG A 127 -19.75 -3.03 -8.72
N GLU A 128 -19.27 -3.75 -7.71
CA GLU A 128 -20.12 -4.48 -6.76
C GLU A 128 -20.48 -3.66 -5.50
N ASN A 129 -20.00 -2.41 -5.39
CA ASN A 129 -20.21 -1.52 -4.27
C ASN A 129 -19.75 -2.13 -2.93
N VAL A 130 -18.53 -2.66 -2.91
CA VAL A 130 -17.90 -3.21 -1.71
C VAL A 130 -16.75 -2.30 -1.29
N PRO A 131 -16.71 -1.81 -0.02
CA PRO A 131 -15.63 -0.95 0.43
C PRO A 131 -14.29 -1.71 0.42
N MET A 132 -13.26 -1.05 -0.09
CA MET A 132 -11.91 -1.59 -0.20
C MET A 132 -10.89 -0.56 0.25
N VAL A 133 -9.92 -0.98 1.06
CA VAL A 133 -8.73 -0.20 1.42
C VAL A 133 -7.50 -0.88 0.83
N THR A 134 -6.63 -0.10 0.20
CA THR A 134 -5.36 -0.57 -0.37
C THR A 134 -4.20 0.32 0.06
N GLY A 135 -2.98 -0.18 0.03
CA GLY A 135 -1.79 0.52 0.50
C GLY A 135 -0.55 0.33 -0.36
N ILE A 136 -0.64 -0.28 -1.53
CA ILE A 136 0.53 -0.52 -2.40
C ILE A 136 0.22 -0.12 -3.85
N ALA A 137 -0.39 1.05 -4.04
CA ALA A 137 -0.55 1.64 -5.37
C ALA A 137 -0.20 3.13 -5.32
N PRO A 138 0.84 3.59 -6.02
CA PRO A 138 1.12 5.02 -6.12
C PRO A 138 -0.11 5.81 -6.55
N ILE A 139 -0.36 6.93 -5.84
CA ILE A 139 -1.65 7.65 -5.87
C ILE A 139 -2.06 8.08 -7.29
N ARG A 140 -1.11 8.56 -8.09
CA ARG A 140 -1.44 9.06 -9.44
C ARG A 140 -1.77 7.93 -10.39
N ALA A 141 -1.07 6.80 -10.30
CA ALA A 141 -1.38 5.60 -11.06
C ALA A 141 -2.76 5.06 -10.67
N PHE A 142 -3.07 5.02 -9.36
CA PHE A 142 -4.38 4.60 -8.85
C PHE A 142 -5.51 5.52 -9.30
N LEU A 143 -5.40 6.84 -9.06
CA LEU A 143 -6.44 7.80 -9.43
C LEU A 143 -6.62 7.92 -10.94
N GLY A 144 -5.53 7.84 -11.71
CA GLY A 144 -5.55 7.91 -13.16
C GLY A 144 -6.19 6.69 -13.84
N ALA A 145 -6.32 5.58 -13.14
CA ALA A 145 -6.92 4.37 -13.68
C ALA A 145 -8.46 4.42 -13.79
N ASN A 146 -9.11 5.38 -13.12
CA ASN A 146 -10.55 5.59 -13.20
C ASN A 146 -10.86 7.08 -13.41
N GLU A 147 -11.07 7.48 -14.66
CA GLU A 147 -11.36 8.88 -15.03
C GLU A 147 -12.67 9.41 -14.42
N GLU A 148 -13.62 8.53 -14.07
CA GLU A 148 -14.88 8.88 -13.40
C GLU A 148 -14.69 9.06 -11.87
N GLY A 149 -13.54 8.65 -11.36
CA GLY A 149 -13.20 8.63 -9.93
C GLY A 149 -13.70 7.38 -9.22
N TRP A 150 -13.03 7.03 -8.15
CA TRP A 150 -13.39 5.92 -7.27
C TRP A 150 -14.47 6.35 -6.26
N ASN A 151 -15.40 5.48 -5.89
CA ASN A 151 -16.42 5.70 -4.89
C ASN A 151 -16.34 4.71 -3.73
N TRP A 152 -15.79 3.52 -3.95
CA TRP A 152 -15.75 2.42 -3.00
C TRP A 152 -14.34 1.98 -2.62
N VAL A 153 -13.31 2.51 -3.29
CA VAL A 153 -11.92 2.14 -3.08
C VAL A 153 -11.11 3.31 -2.54
N TRP A 154 -10.30 3.06 -1.53
CA TRP A 154 -9.48 4.02 -0.81
C TRP A 154 -8.03 3.57 -0.80
N ASP A 155 -7.13 4.49 -1.09
CA ASP A 155 -5.70 4.20 -1.21
C ASP A 155 -4.88 4.99 -0.19
N ILE A 156 -3.90 4.32 0.43
CA ILE A 156 -2.99 4.89 1.42
C ILE A 156 -1.58 4.64 0.96
N PHE A 157 -1.03 5.53 0.15
CA PHE A 157 0.32 5.35 -0.37
C PHE A 157 0.98 6.70 -0.66
N PHE A 158 2.12 6.71 -1.34
CA PHE A 158 2.82 7.95 -1.68
C PHE A 158 2.31 8.59 -2.97
N ASP A 159 2.52 9.93 -3.09
CA ASP A 159 2.32 10.67 -4.34
C ASP A 159 3.62 10.64 -5.16
N GLU A 160 3.56 10.13 -6.39
CA GLU A 160 4.69 9.99 -7.31
C GLU A 160 5.34 11.34 -7.64
N LEU A 161 4.56 12.42 -7.60
CA LEU A 161 5.10 13.77 -7.81
C LEU A 161 6.05 14.16 -6.69
N GLU A 162 5.64 13.95 -5.44
CA GLU A 162 6.48 14.22 -4.28
C GLU A 162 7.74 13.34 -4.32
N MET A 163 7.61 12.06 -4.63
CA MET A 163 8.75 11.15 -4.79
C MET A 163 9.75 11.68 -5.81
N THR A 164 9.27 12.08 -6.99
CA THR A 164 10.13 12.65 -8.04
C THR A 164 10.89 13.89 -7.56
N GLU A 165 10.22 14.79 -6.85
CA GLU A 165 10.83 16.01 -6.32
C GLU A 165 11.88 15.70 -5.25
N GLN A 166 11.59 14.78 -4.33
CA GLN A 166 12.53 14.37 -3.27
C GLN A 166 13.80 13.71 -3.83
N GLN A 167 13.72 12.95 -4.91
CA GLN A 167 14.89 12.37 -5.60
C GLN A 167 15.84 13.46 -6.12
N PHE A 168 15.31 14.47 -6.83
CA PHE A 168 16.15 15.56 -7.33
C PHE A 168 16.70 16.44 -6.20
N LEU A 169 15.93 16.71 -5.16
CA LEU A 169 16.37 17.44 -3.98
C LEU A 169 17.48 16.69 -3.23
N THR A 170 17.41 15.36 -3.18
CA THR A 170 18.49 14.53 -2.63
C THR A 170 19.76 14.69 -3.44
N MET A 171 19.66 14.66 -4.77
CA MET A 171 20.82 14.84 -5.64
C MET A 171 21.38 16.27 -5.62
N ASP A 172 20.62 17.27 -5.18
CA ASP A 172 21.12 18.63 -4.99
C ASP A 172 22.08 18.77 -3.79
N GLN A 173 22.15 17.73 -2.91
CA GLN A 173 23.10 17.70 -1.80
C GLN A 173 24.55 17.40 -2.25
N VAL A 174 24.76 16.93 -3.48
CA VAL A 174 26.06 16.44 -3.99
C VAL A 174 26.38 16.98 -5.38
N GLU A 175 27.67 16.96 -5.75
CA GLU A 175 28.11 17.39 -7.07
C GLU A 175 27.98 16.26 -8.10
N SER A 176 27.24 16.51 -9.18
CA SER A 176 27.11 15.62 -10.34
C SER A 176 27.12 16.40 -11.64
N ASN A 177 27.23 15.71 -12.78
CA ASN A 177 27.05 16.35 -14.09
C ASN A 177 25.58 16.64 -14.44
N ARG A 178 24.63 16.30 -13.52
CA ARG A 178 23.17 16.47 -13.67
C ARG A 178 22.56 15.76 -14.88
N LYS A 179 23.25 14.77 -15.46
CA LYS A 179 22.75 13.91 -16.53
C LYS A 179 22.15 12.65 -15.94
N VAL A 180 20.89 12.38 -16.28
CA VAL A 180 20.10 11.27 -15.75
C VAL A 180 19.76 10.30 -16.89
N ALA A 181 19.92 9.00 -16.66
CA ALA A 181 19.32 7.97 -17.49
C ALA A 181 18.16 7.31 -16.75
N LEU A 182 17.02 7.19 -17.44
CA LEU A 182 15.83 6.53 -16.95
C LEU A 182 15.73 5.10 -17.50
N PHE A 183 15.30 4.17 -16.64
CA PHE A 183 14.97 2.79 -17.01
C PHE A 183 13.60 2.45 -16.41
N THR A 184 12.57 2.36 -17.25
CA THR A 184 11.20 2.13 -16.80
C THR A 184 10.62 0.87 -17.41
N ASP A 185 9.88 0.10 -16.64
CA ASP A 185 9.03 -0.92 -17.23
C ASP A 185 7.81 -0.29 -17.91
N ASN A 186 7.13 -1.05 -18.74
CA ASN A 186 5.96 -0.59 -19.51
C ASN A 186 4.63 -0.82 -18.78
N GLU A 187 4.65 -0.99 -17.46
CA GLU A 187 3.45 -1.00 -16.62
C GLU A 187 2.95 0.41 -16.32
N GLN A 188 1.78 0.52 -15.71
CA GLN A 188 1.13 1.81 -15.47
C GLN A 188 1.99 2.74 -14.60
N ASP A 189 2.60 2.24 -13.56
CA ASP A 189 3.49 3.00 -12.67
C ASP A 189 4.80 3.42 -13.37
N GLY A 190 5.41 2.54 -14.16
CA GLY A 190 6.58 2.87 -14.97
C GLY A 190 6.31 3.99 -15.97
N ILE A 191 5.16 3.95 -16.65
CA ILE A 191 4.73 5.00 -17.59
C ILE A 191 4.51 6.34 -16.87
N VAL A 192 3.80 6.32 -15.73
CA VAL A 192 3.52 7.53 -14.93
C VAL A 192 4.82 8.15 -14.42
N MET A 193 5.69 7.33 -13.83
CA MET A 193 6.95 7.79 -13.27
C MET A 193 7.90 8.33 -14.33
N GLY A 194 8.06 7.62 -15.46
CA GLY A 194 8.88 8.08 -16.58
C GLY A 194 8.47 9.47 -17.05
N GLY A 195 7.17 9.71 -17.22
CA GLY A 195 6.62 11.02 -17.61
C GLY A 195 6.88 12.09 -16.57
N LEU A 196 6.74 11.78 -15.27
CA LEU A 196 6.99 12.75 -14.18
C LEU A 196 8.47 13.12 -14.09
N TRP A 197 9.40 12.18 -14.23
CA TRP A 197 10.84 12.49 -14.24
C TRP A 197 11.22 13.36 -15.44
N GLU A 198 10.71 13.08 -16.64
CA GLU A 198 10.94 13.92 -17.83
C GLU A 198 10.39 15.32 -17.65
N GLU A 199 9.21 15.48 -17.04
CA GLU A 199 8.61 16.79 -16.77
C GLU A 199 9.38 17.56 -15.71
N LYS A 200 9.81 16.91 -14.63
CA LYS A 200 10.38 17.55 -13.44
C LYS A 200 11.89 17.79 -13.52
N ALA A 201 12.64 16.91 -14.14
CA ALA A 201 14.10 17.04 -14.21
C ALA A 201 14.58 18.44 -14.63
N PRO A 202 14.04 19.08 -15.69
CA PRO A 202 14.46 20.42 -16.09
C PRO A 202 14.15 21.50 -15.03
N GLN A 203 13.11 21.33 -14.21
CA GLN A 203 12.73 22.29 -13.16
C GLN A 203 13.76 22.31 -12.02
N PHE A 204 14.45 21.18 -11.80
CA PHE A 204 15.56 21.04 -10.84
C PHE A 204 16.94 21.19 -11.50
N GLY A 205 17.00 21.51 -12.79
CA GLY A 205 18.24 21.71 -13.54
C GLY A 205 18.96 20.41 -13.92
N TYR A 206 18.24 19.29 -13.99
CA TYR A 206 18.72 18.00 -14.49
C TYR A 206 18.31 17.79 -15.95
N GLU A 207 19.08 16.98 -16.67
CA GLU A 207 18.83 16.60 -18.06
C GLU A 207 18.62 15.10 -18.16
N ILE A 208 17.46 14.68 -18.66
CA ILE A 208 17.25 13.27 -19.04
C ILE A 208 17.96 13.07 -20.36
N VAL A 209 19.13 12.43 -20.32
CA VAL A 209 19.97 12.19 -21.52
C VAL A 209 19.66 10.87 -22.20
N TYR A 210 18.96 9.98 -21.51
CA TYR A 210 18.50 8.70 -22.04
C TYR A 210 17.28 8.21 -21.28
N HIS A 211 16.32 7.62 -21.99
CA HIS A 211 15.17 6.93 -21.42
C HIS A 211 14.96 5.61 -22.17
N ALA A 212 14.87 4.52 -21.43
CA ALA A 212 14.62 3.17 -21.93
C ALA A 212 13.35 2.63 -21.32
N ASP A 213 12.34 2.36 -22.16
CA ASP A 213 11.15 1.60 -21.78
C ASP A 213 11.33 0.14 -22.22
N PHE A 214 10.93 -0.80 -21.37
CA PHE A 214 11.04 -2.23 -21.66
C PHE A 214 9.89 -3.02 -21.00
N PRO A 215 9.55 -4.20 -21.57
CA PRO A 215 8.58 -5.10 -20.96
C PRO A 215 9.07 -5.70 -19.65
N VAL A 216 8.17 -5.87 -18.68
CA VAL A 216 8.45 -6.66 -17.48
C VAL A 216 8.94 -8.06 -17.85
N GLY A 217 9.94 -8.56 -17.12
CA GLY A 217 10.61 -9.82 -17.40
C GLY A 217 11.72 -9.73 -18.46
N THR A 218 12.15 -8.51 -18.80
CA THR A 218 13.33 -8.31 -19.64
C THR A 218 14.57 -8.83 -18.92
N THR A 219 15.37 -9.63 -19.63
CA THR A 219 16.59 -10.25 -19.07
C THR A 219 17.89 -9.70 -19.67
N GLU A 220 17.82 -8.95 -20.76
CA GLU A 220 18.98 -8.45 -21.51
C GLU A 220 18.96 -6.93 -21.60
N TYR A 221 19.79 -6.28 -20.80
CA TYR A 221 19.88 -4.81 -20.69
C TYR A 221 21.14 -4.23 -21.32
N GLY A 222 22.06 -5.06 -21.83
CA GLY A 222 23.40 -4.64 -22.24
C GLY A 222 23.43 -3.49 -23.25
N ASP A 223 22.52 -3.46 -24.23
CA ASP A 223 22.46 -2.36 -25.21
C ASP A 223 21.87 -1.07 -24.61
N LEU A 224 20.92 -1.20 -23.71
CA LEU A 224 20.33 -0.06 -23.01
C LEU A 224 21.35 0.60 -22.08
N ILE A 225 22.10 -0.21 -21.34
CA ILE A 225 23.17 0.23 -20.44
C ILE A 225 24.27 0.99 -21.22
N ARG A 226 24.73 0.44 -22.37
CA ARG A 226 25.75 1.12 -23.19
C ARG A 226 25.27 2.50 -23.67
N ARG A 227 24.01 2.65 -24.03
CA ARG A 227 23.46 3.96 -24.44
C ARG A 227 23.44 4.97 -23.29
N ALA A 228 23.08 4.55 -22.07
CA ALA A 228 23.16 5.39 -20.90
C ALA A 228 24.60 5.82 -20.59
N GLN A 229 25.56 4.89 -20.74
CA GLN A 229 27.00 5.15 -20.57
C GLN A 229 27.52 6.10 -21.67
N GLU A 230 27.17 5.91 -22.94
CA GLU A 230 27.53 6.79 -24.04
C GLU A 230 26.95 8.21 -23.89
N ALA A 231 25.79 8.34 -23.24
CA ALA A 231 25.17 9.62 -22.91
C ALA A 231 25.83 10.28 -21.68
N GLU A 232 26.80 9.64 -21.04
CA GLU A 232 27.53 10.10 -19.85
C GLU A 232 26.59 10.35 -18.65
N ALA A 233 25.55 9.56 -18.46
CA ALA A 233 24.69 9.68 -17.31
C ALA A 233 25.45 9.29 -16.03
N GLU A 234 25.51 10.19 -15.04
CA GLU A 234 26.07 9.91 -13.72
C GLU A 234 25.00 9.47 -12.71
N ILE A 235 23.73 9.66 -13.05
CA ILE A 235 22.59 9.34 -12.22
C ILE A 235 21.69 8.36 -12.98
N ILE A 236 21.32 7.27 -12.31
CA ILE A 236 20.33 6.31 -12.82
C ILE A 236 19.07 6.45 -11.96
N ILE A 237 17.91 6.53 -12.61
CA ILE A 237 16.62 6.38 -11.96
C ILE A 237 15.86 5.27 -12.69
N ALA A 238 15.39 4.29 -11.94
CA ALA A 238 14.75 3.10 -12.48
C ALA A 238 13.45 2.77 -11.75
N GLN A 239 12.41 2.40 -12.52
CA GLN A 239 11.13 1.89 -12.03
C GLN A 239 10.87 0.54 -12.65
N MET A 240 10.96 -0.52 -11.86
CA MET A 240 10.79 -1.89 -12.33
C MET A 240 10.65 -2.88 -11.17
N ILE A 241 10.18 -4.09 -11.45
CA ILE A 241 10.11 -5.17 -10.45
C ILE A 241 11.51 -5.67 -10.04
N THR A 242 11.61 -6.27 -8.84
CA THR A 242 12.90 -6.72 -8.27
C THR A 242 13.72 -7.65 -9.18
N PRO A 243 13.17 -8.69 -9.84
CA PRO A 243 13.96 -9.52 -10.74
C PRO A 243 14.63 -8.76 -11.88
N ASP A 244 13.92 -7.79 -12.47
CA ASP A 244 14.39 -6.95 -13.56
C ASP A 244 15.46 -5.97 -13.06
N ALA A 245 15.26 -5.37 -11.89
CA ALA A 245 16.23 -4.48 -11.25
C ALA A 245 17.55 -5.20 -10.93
N LEU A 246 17.48 -6.40 -10.37
CA LEU A 246 18.65 -7.26 -10.14
C LEU A 246 19.41 -7.58 -11.45
N ALA A 247 18.67 -7.90 -12.52
CA ALA A 247 19.29 -8.18 -13.82
C ALA A 247 19.97 -6.94 -14.41
N LEU A 248 19.31 -5.77 -14.34
CA LEU A 248 19.87 -4.49 -14.80
C LEU A 248 21.15 -4.14 -14.03
N TRP A 249 21.10 -4.15 -12.68
CA TRP A 249 22.24 -3.78 -11.85
C TRP A 249 23.44 -4.71 -12.03
N ASN A 250 23.23 -6.02 -12.04
CA ASN A 250 24.29 -6.99 -12.30
C ASN A 250 24.95 -6.80 -13.69
N GLN A 251 24.17 -6.44 -14.71
CA GLN A 251 24.72 -6.17 -16.05
C GLN A 251 25.45 -4.83 -16.11
N MET A 252 25.04 -3.80 -15.34
CA MET A 252 25.82 -2.57 -15.20
C MET A 252 27.19 -2.86 -14.62
N GLN A 253 27.27 -3.66 -13.55
CA GLN A 253 28.55 -4.08 -12.95
C GLN A 253 29.41 -4.87 -13.94
N ALA A 254 28.82 -5.79 -14.68
CA ALA A 254 29.54 -6.60 -15.68
C ALA A 254 30.06 -5.78 -16.87
N LEU A 255 29.49 -4.61 -17.14
CA LEU A 255 29.88 -3.68 -18.21
C LEU A 255 30.78 -2.54 -17.72
N ASP A 256 31.27 -2.59 -16.47
CA ASP A 256 32.03 -1.52 -15.83
C ASP A 256 31.34 -0.14 -15.91
N TYR A 257 30.01 -0.13 -15.89
CA TYR A 257 29.24 1.11 -15.79
C TYR A 257 28.81 1.35 -14.35
N GLN A 258 29.51 2.27 -13.70
CA GLN A 258 29.27 2.64 -12.31
C GLN A 258 28.75 4.08 -12.25
N PRO A 259 27.42 4.27 -12.12
CA PRO A 259 26.86 5.61 -11.91
C PRO A 259 27.27 6.12 -10.54
N LYS A 260 27.29 7.46 -10.35
CA LYS A 260 27.57 8.05 -9.03
C LYS A 260 26.41 7.91 -8.07
N ALA A 261 25.17 7.83 -8.60
CA ALA A 261 23.93 7.60 -7.85
C ALA A 261 22.98 6.72 -8.65
N ALA A 262 22.24 5.86 -7.97
CA ALA A 262 21.24 5.00 -8.59
C ALA A 262 20.03 4.85 -7.65
N PHE A 263 18.84 5.13 -8.19
CA PHE A 263 17.55 4.90 -7.57
C PHE A 263 16.87 3.72 -8.27
N PHE A 264 16.44 2.74 -7.48
CA PHE A 264 15.75 1.56 -7.98
C PHE A 264 14.37 1.45 -7.32
N GLU A 265 13.44 2.26 -7.80
CA GLU A 265 12.09 2.29 -7.27
C GLU A 265 11.37 0.96 -7.50
N LYS A 266 10.54 0.54 -6.54
CA LYS A 266 9.83 -0.74 -6.54
C LYS A 266 10.78 -1.95 -6.43
N GLY A 267 11.78 -2.05 -7.31
CA GLY A 267 12.66 -3.21 -7.41
C GLY A 267 13.79 -3.26 -6.40
N GLY A 268 14.28 -2.13 -5.96
CA GLY A 268 15.41 -2.02 -5.02
C GLY A 268 15.00 -1.95 -3.56
N GLU A 269 13.71 -1.93 -3.26
CA GLU A 269 13.19 -1.82 -1.89
C GLU A 269 13.14 -3.18 -1.17
N PRO A 270 12.63 -4.29 -1.77
CA PRO A 270 12.54 -5.57 -1.06
C PRO A 270 13.92 -6.09 -0.61
N VAL A 271 13.95 -6.72 0.56
CA VAL A 271 15.16 -7.29 1.18
C VAL A 271 15.95 -8.20 0.22
N ALA A 272 15.26 -8.85 -0.72
CA ALA A 272 15.87 -9.64 -1.78
C ALA A 272 16.92 -8.87 -2.60
N TRP A 273 16.81 -7.53 -2.70
CA TRP A 273 17.83 -6.68 -3.31
C TRP A 273 19.17 -6.82 -2.62
N TRP A 274 19.20 -6.65 -1.30
CA TRP A 274 20.43 -6.82 -0.52
C TRP A 274 20.87 -8.28 -0.41
N GLU A 275 19.97 -9.22 -0.18
CA GLU A 275 20.29 -10.63 -0.05
C GLU A 275 21.00 -11.21 -1.29
N VAL A 276 20.61 -10.75 -2.48
CA VAL A 276 21.20 -11.20 -3.75
C VAL A 276 22.50 -10.45 -4.09
N LEU A 277 22.53 -9.14 -3.85
CA LEU A 277 23.62 -8.27 -4.31
C LEU A 277 24.71 -8.07 -3.25
N GLY A 278 24.41 -8.19 -1.96
CA GLY A 278 25.34 -7.91 -0.87
C GLY A 278 25.96 -6.52 -1.00
N ASP A 279 27.28 -6.44 -0.82
CA ASP A 279 28.03 -5.18 -0.87
C ASP A 279 27.85 -4.37 -2.18
N THR A 280 27.42 -5.01 -3.27
CA THR A 280 27.20 -4.29 -4.55
C THR A 280 25.91 -3.48 -4.56
N ALA A 281 25.02 -3.68 -3.57
CA ALA A 281 23.84 -2.84 -3.34
C ALA A 281 24.18 -1.57 -2.56
N GLN A 282 25.36 -1.51 -1.91
CA GLN A 282 25.76 -0.40 -1.07
C GLN A 282 25.64 0.95 -1.79
N GLY A 283 24.93 1.90 -1.17
CA GLY A 283 24.74 3.24 -1.73
C GLY A 283 23.61 3.36 -2.75
N THR A 284 22.96 2.27 -3.18
CA THR A 284 21.76 2.36 -4.01
C THR A 284 20.58 2.90 -3.19
N MET A 285 19.69 3.64 -3.84
CA MET A 285 18.61 4.39 -3.18
C MET A 285 17.24 3.92 -3.64
N VAL A 286 16.25 4.18 -2.81
CA VAL A 286 14.83 4.00 -3.08
C VAL A 286 14.03 5.04 -2.29
N ALA A 287 12.87 5.43 -2.78
CA ALA A 287 11.97 6.27 -2.01
C ALA A 287 11.44 5.52 -0.79
N GLY A 288 11.38 6.23 0.34
CA GLY A 288 10.80 5.75 1.58
C GLY A 288 9.58 6.57 1.98
N TYR A 289 8.62 5.91 2.59
CA TYR A 289 7.44 6.54 3.22
C TYR A 289 7.25 6.05 4.66
N TRP A 290 8.02 5.04 5.07
CA TRP A 290 8.06 4.55 6.43
C TRP A 290 9.45 4.04 6.82
N HIS A 291 9.79 4.28 8.10
CA HIS A 291 11.01 3.76 8.72
C HIS A 291 10.75 3.57 10.22
N PRO A 292 11.26 2.49 10.86
CA PRO A 292 10.99 2.20 12.27
C PRO A 292 11.49 3.25 13.26
N ASN A 293 12.44 4.12 12.86
CA ASN A 293 12.96 5.19 13.69
C ASN A 293 12.14 6.50 13.59
N LEU A 294 11.08 6.53 12.79
CA LEU A 294 10.15 7.66 12.79
C LEU A 294 9.31 7.67 14.08
N ASP A 295 8.95 8.86 14.55
CA ASP A 295 8.14 9.03 15.76
C ASP A 295 6.64 8.76 15.48
N TYR A 296 6.36 7.56 14.98
CA TYR A 296 5.01 7.06 14.75
C TYR A 296 4.64 5.98 15.77
N PRO A 297 3.34 5.88 16.17
CA PRO A 297 2.90 4.93 17.20
C PRO A 297 3.20 3.48 16.79
N GLY A 298 3.99 2.76 17.57
CA GLY A 298 4.26 1.35 17.35
C GLY A 298 5.23 1.03 16.20
N ALA A 299 5.95 2.02 15.63
CA ALA A 299 6.81 1.81 14.46
C ALA A 299 7.96 0.82 14.75
N GLN A 300 8.65 0.95 15.86
CA GLN A 300 9.71 0.02 16.24
C GLN A 300 9.15 -1.36 16.64
N GLU A 301 8.06 -1.37 17.36
CA GLU A 301 7.39 -2.60 17.78
C GLU A 301 6.92 -3.43 16.59
N LEU A 302 6.38 -2.79 15.55
CA LEU A 302 5.95 -3.48 14.33
C LEU A 302 7.13 -4.15 13.61
N ARG A 303 8.26 -3.42 13.44
CA ARG A 303 9.49 -3.99 12.90
C ARG A 303 9.96 -5.18 13.71
N ASP A 304 10.12 -5.00 15.04
CA ASP A 304 10.68 -6.02 15.93
C ASP A 304 9.80 -7.28 15.91
N ARG A 305 8.49 -7.12 15.81
CA ARG A 305 7.53 -8.22 15.68
C ARG A 305 7.68 -8.95 14.34
N PHE A 306 7.73 -8.20 13.23
CA PHE A 306 7.91 -8.80 11.90
C PHE A 306 9.19 -9.64 11.84
N GLU A 307 10.31 -9.09 12.31
CA GLU A 307 11.61 -9.80 12.33
C GLU A 307 11.60 -11.01 13.26
N ALA A 308 10.90 -10.93 14.39
CA ALA A 308 10.75 -12.06 15.31
C ALA A 308 9.86 -13.19 14.74
N ASP A 309 8.78 -12.84 14.06
CA ASP A 309 7.82 -13.79 13.50
C ASP A 309 8.36 -14.49 12.26
N THR A 310 9.08 -13.76 11.40
CA THR A 310 9.49 -14.23 10.07
C THR A 310 10.97 -14.61 9.98
N GLY A 311 11.82 -14.03 10.82
CA GLY A 311 13.28 -14.13 10.74
C GLY A 311 13.86 -13.37 9.55
N GLN A 312 13.08 -12.51 8.88
CA GLN A 312 13.50 -11.67 7.77
C GLN A 312 13.71 -10.23 8.24
N LEU A 313 14.53 -9.46 7.51
CA LEU A 313 14.58 -8.03 7.69
C LEU A 313 13.26 -7.40 7.30
N TYR A 314 12.90 -6.30 7.96
CA TYR A 314 11.68 -5.57 7.64
C TYR A 314 11.73 -4.93 6.24
N SER A 315 10.55 -4.69 5.69
CA SER A 315 10.30 -3.78 4.56
C SER A 315 9.34 -2.70 5.02
N GLN A 316 9.38 -1.52 4.41
CA GLN A 316 8.39 -0.47 4.68
C GLN A 316 6.96 -0.93 4.39
N HIS A 317 6.78 -1.91 3.50
CA HIS A 317 5.47 -2.49 3.16
C HIS A 317 4.78 -3.25 4.29
N ILE A 318 5.45 -3.57 5.38
CA ILE A 318 4.75 -4.10 6.56
C ILE A 318 3.88 -3.04 7.24
N ALA A 319 4.28 -1.76 7.15
CA ALA A 319 3.55 -0.67 7.79
C ALA A 319 2.31 -0.25 7.01
N ASP A 320 2.39 -0.15 5.68
CA ASP A 320 1.23 0.23 4.85
C ASP A 320 0.17 -0.87 4.80
N THR A 321 0.60 -2.14 4.69
CA THR A 321 -0.32 -3.28 4.69
C THR A 321 -1.03 -3.45 6.04
N TYR A 322 -0.28 -3.44 7.12
CA TYR A 322 -0.84 -3.46 8.46
C TYR A 322 -1.79 -2.27 8.70
N THR A 323 -1.40 -1.05 8.30
CA THR A 323 -2.24 0.14 8.43
C THR A 323 -3.50 0.07 7.58
N SER A 324 -3.43 -0.46 6.35
CA SER A 324 -4.62 -0.63 5.50
C SER A 324 -5.68 -1.49 6.19
N ALA A 325 -5.26 -2.58 6.85
CA ALA A 325 -6.16 -3.40 7.64
C ALA A 325 -6.67 -2.66 8.90
N GLN A 326 -5.80 -1.92 9.62
CA GLN A 326 -6.23 -1.11 10.77
C GLN A 326 -7.28 -0.07 10.38
N VAL A 327 -7.07 0.67 9.30
CA VAL A 327 -8.02 1.69 8.81
C VAL A 327 -9.38 1.07 8.51
N LEU A 328 -9.39 -0.11 7.87
CA LEU A 328 -10.62 -0.82 7.58
C LEU A 328 -11.32 -1.33 8.86
N ILE A 329 -10.59 -1.93 9.78
CA ILE A 329 -11.08 -2.41 11.07
C ILE A 329 -11.69 -1.25 11.88
N ASP A 330 -10.97 -0.13 11.99
CA ASP A 330 -11.44 1.07 12.68
C ASP A 330 -12.68 1.67 12.02
N ALA A 331 -12.73 1.69 10.69
CA ALA A 331 -13.88 2.18 9.96
C ALA A 331 -15.13 1.32 10.19
N ILE A 332 -15.00 -0.01 10.22
CA ILE A 332 -16.10 -0.92 10.57
C ILE A 332 -16.57 -0.64 12.00
N GLY A 333 -15.64 -0.43 12.94
CA GLY A 333 -15.95 -0.07 14.32
C GLY A 333 -16.66 1.28 14.43
N ARG A 334 -16.22 2.31 13.70
CA ARG A 334 -16.89 3.63 13.64
C ARG A 334 -18.26 3.58 12.98
N ALA A 335 -18.42 2.78 11.93
CA ALA A 335 -19.72 2.52 11.32
C ALA A 335 -20.68 1.84 12.28
N GLY A 336 -20.15 1.01 13.20
CA GLY A 336 -20.95 0.26 14.19
C GLY A 336 -21.93 -0.72 13.56
N SER A 337 -21.77 -1.04 12.27
CA SER A 337 -22.69 -1.81 11.41
C SER A 337 -21.91 -2.48 10.30
N LEU A 338 -22.50 -3.50 9.67
CA LEU A 338 -21.97 -4.12 8.44
C LEU A 338 -22.63 -3.59 7.16
N ASP A 339 -23.35 -2.47 7.26
CA ASP A 339 -23.83 -1.77 6.07
C ASP A 339 -22.65 -1.20 5.27
N LYS A 340 -22.54 -1.61 4.01
CA LYS A 340 -21.39 -1.27 3.15
C LYS A 340 -21.26 0.23 2.89
N GLU A 341 -22.37 0.97 2.80
CA GLU A 341 -22.35 2.43 2.64
C GLU A 341 -21.86 3.11 3.92
N ALA A 342 -22.27 2.61 5.09
CA ALA A 342 -21.80 3.12 6.37
C ALA A 342 -20.30 2.88 6.57
N ILE A 343 -19.81 1.67 6.25
CA ILE A 343 -18.37 1.36 6.28
C ILE A 343 -17.60 2.26 5.32
N ASN A 344 -18.06 2.39 4.08
CA ASN A 344 -17.43 3.24 3.07
C ASN A 344 -17.37 4.70 3.50
N SER A 345 -18.44 5.23 4.11
CA SER A 345 -18.44 6.58 4.66
C SER A 345 -17.44 6.73 5.80
N ALA A 346 -17.40 5.76 6.71
CA ALA A 346 -16.49 5.76 7.85
C ALA A 346 -15.02 5.70 7.45
N ILE A 347 -14.66 4.98 6.35
CA ILE A 347 -13.30 5.03 5.79
C ILE A 347 -12.95 6.47 5.41
N GLY A 348 -13.85 7.16 4.71
CA GLY A 348 -13.64 8.55 4.28
C GLY A 348 -13.48 9.56 5.42
N GLU A 349 -13.95 9.24 6.62
CA GLU A 349 -13.83 10.08 7.84
C GLU A 349 -12.50 9.87 8.58
N THR A 350 -11.62 8.97 8.10
CA THR A 350 -10.33 8.73 8.74
C THR A 350 -9.46 9.99 8.73
N ASP A 351 -9.02 10.41 9.94
CA ASP A 351 -8.07 11.50 10.19
C ASP A 351 -7.27 11.16 11.46
N GLU A 352 -6.36 10.20 11.35
CA GLU A 352 -5.63 9.60 12.47
C GLU A 352 -4.16 9.35 12.11
N THR A 353 -3.32 9.21 13.13
CA THR A 353 -1.92 8.80 12.94
C THR A 353 -1.77 7.33 13.29
N TYR A 354 -1.48 6.52 12.27
CA TYR A 354 -1.20 5.09 12.37
C TYR A 354 0.31 4.82 12.43
N VAL A 355 0.65 3.54 12.46
CA VAL A 355 2.05 3.13 12.47
C VAL A 355 2.81 3.56 11.20
N VAL A 356 2.13 3.66 10.06
CA VAL A 356 2.70 4.16 8.80
C VAL A 356 2.86 5.69 8.78
N GLY A 357 2.21 6.39 9.71
CA GLY A 357 2.14 7.84 9.77
C GLY A 357 0.72 8.39 9.69
N PRO A 358 0.55 9.67 9.36
CA PRO A 358 -0.76 10.29 9.27
C PRO A 358 -1.56 9.74 8.07
N VAL A 359 -2.78 9.27 8.33
CA VAL A 359 -3.74 8.87 7.29
C VAL A 359 -4.94 9.79 7.37
N LYS A 360 -5.15 10.53 6.28
CA LYS A 360 -6.27 11.45 6.17
C LYS A 360 -6.77 11.50 4.73
N PHE A 361 -8.01 11.08 4.55
CA PHE A 361 -8.69 11.27 3.27
C PHE A 361 -9.26 12.68 3.19
N THR A 362 -8.96 13.38 2.09
CA THR A 362 -9.34 14.77 1.88
C THR A 362 -10.32 14.91 0.72
N GLU A 363 -11.07 16.03 0.70
CA GLU A 363 -11.89 16.38 -0.46
C GLU A 363 -11.01 16.87 -1.63
N GLY A 364 -11.47 16.70 -2.85
CA GLY A 364 -10.82 17.21 -4.06
C GLY A 364 -10.26 16.11 -4.97
N VAL A 365 -9.21 16.43 -5.72
CA VAL A 365 -8.63 15.50 -6.72
C VAL A 365 -8.11 14.20 -6.10
N ASN A 366 -7.67 14.24 -4.84
CA ASN A 366 -7.14 13.09 -4.11
C ASN A 366 -8.14 12.56 -3.07
N GLN A 367 -9.45 12.80 -3.21
CA GLN A 367 -10.44 12.47 -2.18
C GLN A 367 -10.46 10.98 -1.75
N ARG A 368 -9.99 10.08 -2.60
CA ARG A 368 -9.94 8.62 -2.34
C ARG A 368 -8.52 8.14 -2.04
N ALA A 369 -7.60 9.05 -1.80
CA ALA A 369 -6.23 8.72 -1.48
C ALA A 369 -5.71 9.55 -0.31
N SER A 370 -4.86 8.94 0.51
CA SER A 370 -4.11 9.59 1.58
C SER A 370 -2.62 9.48 1.25
N ALA A 371 -1.98 10.63 0.98
CA ALA A 371 -0.56 10.67 0.68
C ALA A 371 0.28 10.49 1.95
N LEU A 372 1.18 9.50 1.92
CA LEU A 372 2.22 9.33 2.92
C LEU A 372 3.41 10.24 2.62
N PRO A 373 4.09 10.80 3.63
CA PRO A 373 5.25 11.64 3.41
C PRO A 373 6.41 10.84 2.80
N ILE A 374 7.15 11.47 1.88
CA ILE A 374 8.27 10.83 1.17
C ILE A 374 9.61 11.34 1.69
N PHE A 375 10.55 10.40 1.84
CA PHE A 375 11.96 10.63 2.10
C PHE A 375 12.79 9.64 1.29
N MET A 376 14.14 9.82 1.26
CA MET A 376 15.01 8.92 0.53
C MET A 376 15.71 7.96 1.47
N LEU A 377 15.59 6.68 1.15
CA LEU A 377 16.30 5.59 1.78
C LEU A 377 17.52 5.19 0.93
N GLN A 378 18.56 4.72 1.60
CA GLN A 378 19.77 4.20 0.98
C GLN A 378 20.20 2.89 1.64
N TRP A 379 20.52 1.90 0.85
CA TRP A 379 21.12 0.66 1.35
C TRP A 379 22.50 0.92 1.93
N GLN A 380 22.68 0.65 3.21
CA GLN A 380 23.93 0.78 3.95
C GLN A 380 24.11 -0.42 4.89
N ASP A 381 25.17 -1.19 4.64
CA ASP A 381 25.56 -2.34 5.48
C ASP A 381 24.43 -3.38 5.76
N GLY A 382 23.44 -3.45 4.89
CA GLY A 382 22.31 -4.40 4.96
C GLY A 382 21.00 -3.81 5.41
N ASP A 383 20.99 -2.56 5.84
CA ASP A 383 19.79 -1.84 6.25
C ASP A 383 19.45 -0.70 5.26
N LEU A 384 18.20 -0.30 5.22
CA LEU A 384 17.74 0.89 4.53
C LEU A 384 17.76 2.06 5.52
N GLU A 385 18.65 3.02 5.31
CA GLU A 385 18.82 4.19 6.17
C GLU A 385 18.23 5.44 5.52
N ILE A 386 17.57 6.30 6.30
CA ILE A 386 17.09 7.58 5.80
C ILE A 386 18.31 8.49 5.58
N VAL A 387 18.46 8.97 4.34
CA VAL A 387 19.57 9.88 3.98
C VAL A 387 19.09 11.28 3.58
N TYR A 388 17.82 11.47 3.31
CA TYR A 388 17.19 12.75 3.01
C TYR A 388 15.69 12.75 3.38
N PRO A 389 15.10 13.84 3.92
CA PRO A 389 15.75 15.12 4.22
C PRO A 389 16.67 15.04 5.48
N PRO A 390 17.60 15.99 5.65
CA PRO A 390 18.60 15.95 6.74
C PRO A 390 18.02 15.87 8.15
N GLU A 391 16.83 16.45 8.39
CA GLU A 391 16.15 16.44 9.70
C GLU A 391 15.60 15.06 10.10
N LEU A 392 15.39 14.16 9.13
CA LEU A 392 14.94 12.78 9.35
C LEU A 392 16.07 11.77 9.21
N SER A 393 17.25 12.19 8.74
CA SER A 393 18.37 11.31 8.41
C SER A 393 18.80 10.44 9.59
N THR A 394 18.92 9.14 9.35
CA THR A 394 19.43 8.14 10.31
C THR A 394 20.91 7.82 10.07
N SER A 395 21.43 8.14 8.88
CA SER A 395 22.83 7.91 8.50
C SER A 395 23.35 8.98 7.53
N GLU A 396 24.67 9.05 7.33
CA GLU A 396 25.29 9.94 6.35
C GLU A 396 25.04 9.41 4.91
N PHE A 397 24.79 10.32 3.97
CA PHE A 397 24.58 9.97 2.56
C PHE A 397 25.90 9.48 1.93
N ILE A 398 25.94 8.22 1.51
CA ILE A 398 27.05 7.62 0.78
C ILE A 398 27.01 8.08 -0.68
N TYR A 399 28.02 8.85 -1.09
CA TYR A 399 28.15 9.35 -2.47
C TYR A 399 29.63 9.62 -2.82
N PRO A 400 30.11 9.23 -4.03
CA PRO A 400 29.43 8.38 -4.99
C PRO A 400 29.21 6.94 -4.48
N ILE A 401 28.40 6.17 -5.16
CA ILE A 401 28.26 4.71 -4.93
C ILE A 401 29.67 4.09 -5.00
N PRO A 402 30.07 3.27 -4.01
CA PRO A 402 31.43 2.75 -3.86
C PRO A 402 31.84 1.78 -4.96
#